data_f359d3278bd1ce8d23dd0fe5f6d0cf66
#
_entry.id   f359d3278bd1ce8d23dd0fe5f6d0cf66
#
_cell.length_a   1.000
_cell.length_b   1.000
_cell.length_c   1.000
_cell.angle_alpha   90.00
_cell.angle_beta   90.00
_cell.angle_gamma   90.00
#
_symmetry.space_group_name_H-M   'P 1'
#
loop_
_entity.id
_entity.type
_entity.pdbx_description
1 polymer ?
#
loop_
_entity_poly.entity_id
_entity_poly.type
_entity_poly.pdbx_seq_one_letter_code
_entity_poly.pdbx_strand_id
1 'polypeptide(L)' 'MCKTFKVGDHVSWNSEAGRVRGEIVKVHTRDVNYKGYVHHATLDDPLYEIKSDKTDHVALHKAAVLRRLG' A
#
# COMPACT_ATOMS: atom_id res chain seq x y z
N MET A 1 2.37 11.89 -14.39
CA MET A 1 1.42 12.07 -13.29
C MET A 1 1.65 11.00 -12.26
N CYS A 2 1.67 11.39 -10.98
CA CYS A 2 1.86 10.43 -9.91
C CYS A 2 0.55 9.71 -9.62
N LYS A 3 0.61 8.39 -9.47
CA LYS A 3 -0.53 7.62 -8.99
C LYS A 3 -0.72 7.91 -7.51
N THR A 4 -1.90 8.31 -7.13
CA THR A 4 -2.23 8.51 -5.72
C THR A 4 -3.47 7.73 -5.36
N PHE A 5 -3.49 7.22 -4.14
CA PHE A 5 -4.62 6.50 -3.59
C PHE A 5 -4.99 7.11 -2.25
N LYS A 6 -6.14 6.79 -1.75
CA LYS A 6 -6.58 7.27 -0.43
C LYS A 6 -7.18 6.13 0.38
N VAL A 7 -7.32 6.37 1.66
CA VAL A 7 -7.97 5.41 2.56
C VAL A 7 -9.34 5.03 2.00
N GLY A 8 -9.59 3.73 1.94
CA GLY A 8 -10.82 3.19 1.38
C GLY A 8 -10.69 2.72 -0.06
N ASP A 9 -9.63 3.09 -0.76
CA ASP A 9 -9.43 2.65 -2.14
C ASP A 9 -9.08 1.16 -2.16
N HIS A 10 -9.68 0.43 -3.09
CA HIS A 10 -9.34 -0.99 -3.31
C HIS A 10 -8.27 -1.08 -4.38
N VAL A 11 -7.25 -1.86 -4.09
CA VAL A 11 -6.08 -2.02 -4.94
C VAL A 11 -5.67 -3.49 -5.02
N SER A 12 -4.82 -3.79 -6.00
CA SER A 12 -4.21 -5.11 -6.10
C SER A 12 -2.72 -4.96 -6.38
N TRP A 13 -1.98 -6.01 -6.05
CA TRP A 13 -0.55 -6.09 -6.36
C TRP A 13 -0.17 -7.54 -6.55
N ASN A 14 0.97 -7.77 -7.20
CA ASN A 14 1.48 -9.12 -7.39
C ASN A 14 2.43 -9.47 -6.25
N SER A 15 2.23 -10.63 -5.67
CA SER A 15 3.12 -11.18 -4.66
C SER A 15 3.67 -12.51 -5.15
N GLU A 16 4.56 -13.12 -4.38
CA GLU A 16 5.08 -14.45 -4.70
C GLU A 16 3.98 -15.50 -4.78
N ALA A 17 2.91 -15.30 -4.03
CA ALA A 17 1.77 -16.23 -4.01
C ALA A 17 0.72 -15.91 -5.08
N GLY A 18 0.98 -14.91 -5.95
CA GLY A 18 0.05 -14.48 -6.97
C GLY A 18 -0.52 -13.10 -6.70
N ARG A 19 -1.64 -12.78 -7.35
CA ARG A 19 -2.25 -11.46 -7.19
C ARG A 19 -3.01 -11.38 -5.86
N VAL A 20 -2.75 -10.31 -5.13
CA VAL A 20 -3.41 -10.04 -3.85
C VAL A 20 -4.24 -8.76 -4.00
N ARG A 21 -5.40 -8.74 -3.38
CA ARG A 21 -6.28 -7.57 -3.33
C ARG A 21 -6.42 -7.10 -1.90
N GLY A 22 -6.60 -5.80 -1.74
CA GLY A 22 -6.81 -5.26 -0.41
C GLY A 22 -7.34 -3.84 -0.46
N GLU A 23 -7.59 -3.31 0.72
CA GLU A 23 -8.11 -1.96 0.90
C GLU A 23 -7.06 -1.12 1.60
N ILE A 24 -6.85 0.10 1.12
CA ILE A 24 -5.93 1.04 1.75
C ILE A 24 -6.55 1.51 3.06
N VAL A 25 -5.83 1.27 4.15
CA VAL A 25 -6.27 1.66 5.50
C VAL A 25 -5.50 2.84 6.04
N LYS A 26 -4.34 3.16 5.44
CA LYS A 26 -3.53 4.29 5.88
C LYS A 26 -2.62 4.77 4.75
N VAL A 27 -2.37 6.07 4.72
CA VAL A 27 -1.42 6.67 3.78
C VAL A 27 -0.34 7.37 4.61
N HIS A 28 0.91 7.01 4.35
CA HIS A 28 2.07 7.60 5.03
C HIS A 28 2.81 8.50 4.06
N THR A 29 3.07 9.73 4.48
CA THR A 29 3.82 10.70 3.68
C THR A 29 5.13 11.09 4.35
N ARG A 30 5.52 10.34 5.37
CA ARG A 30 6.78 10.48 6.10
C ARG A 30 7.35 9.11 6.34
N ASP A 31 8.61 9.07 6.77
CA ASP A 31 9.25 7.80 7.09
C ASP A 31 8.46 7.03 8.14
N VAL A 32 8.32 5.74 7.92
CA VAL A 32 7.56 4.84 8.79
C VAL A 32 8.47 3.75 9.30
N ASN A 33 8.48 3.54 10.59
CA ASN A 33 9.17 2.40 11.19
C ASN A 33 8.14 1.28 11.36
N TYR A 34 8.32 0.21 10.59
CA TYR A 34 7.41 -0.93 10.62
C TYR A 34 8.22 -2.21 10.79
N LYS A 35 7.94 -2.93 11.88
CA LYS A 35 8.62 -4.20 12.22
C LYS A 35 10.13 -4.08 12.21
N GLY A 36 10.65 -2.97 12.72
CA GLY A 36 12.09 -2.76 12.82
C GLY A 36 12.76 -2.21 11.58
N TYR A 37 12.01 -1.99 10.50
CA TYR A 37 12.53 -1.41 9.28
C TYR A 37 11.96 -0.02 9.07
N VAL A 38 12.80 0.89 8.61
CA VAL A 38 12.37 2.23 8.24
C VAL A 38 12.05 2.24 6.75
N HIS A 39 10.81 2.62 6.44
CA HIS A 39 10.37 2.79 5.06
C HIS A 39 10.27 4.27 4.77
N HIS A 40 10.92 4.71 3.70
CA HIS A 40 10.91 6.12 3.32
C HIS A 40 9.64 6.46 2.54
N ALA A 41 9.01 7.56 2.92
CA ALA A 41 7.83 8.05 2.22
C ALA A 41 7.85 9.57 2.21
N THR A 42 7.26 10.17 1.17
CA THR A 42 7.13 11.62 1.03
C THR A 42 5.74 11.94 0.50
N LEU A 43 5.41 13.23 0.43
CA LEU A 43 4.16 13.66 -0.18
C LEU A 43 4.07 13.26 -1.66
N ASP A 44 5.20 13.29 -2.37
CA ASP A 44 5.25 12.93 -3.79
C ASP A 44 5.33 11.44 -4.01
N ASP A 45 5.73 10.69 -2.98
CA ASP A 45 5.90 9.23 -3.07
C ASP A 45 5.41 8.59 -1.78
N PRO A 46 4.10 8.58 -1.55
CA PRO A 46 3.53 8.04 -0.31
C PRO A 46 3.70 6.53 -0.22
N LEU A 47 3.74 6.05 1.02
CA LEU A 47 3.70 4.64 1.31
C LEU A 47 2.29 4.28 1.78
N TYR A 48 1.70 3.27 1.17
CA TYR A 48 0.34 2.85 1.48
C TYR A 48 0.34 1.61 2.35
N GLU A 49 -0.47 1.65 3.38
CA GLU A 49 -0.71 0.52 4.25
C GLU A 49 -2.04 -0.11 3.81
N ILE A 50 -1.98 -1.38 3.42
CA ILE A 50 -3.10 -2.05 2.78
C ILE A 50 -3.43 -3.31 3.57
N LYS A 51 -4.71 -3.48 3.89
CA LYS A 51 -5.19 -4.69 4.54
C LYS A 51 -5.69 -5.65 3.47
N SER A 52 -5.17 -6.88 3.47
CA SER A 52 -5.58 -7.90 2.52
C SER A 52 -7.05 -8.27 2.71
N ASP A 53 -7.78 -8.47 1.59
CA ASP A 53 -9.18 -8.87 1.64
C ASP A 53 -9.38 -10.28 2.18
N LYS A 54 -8.38 -11.14 2.01
CA LYS A 54 -8.51 -12.56 2.38
C LYS A 54 -8.01 -12.85 3.79
N THR A 55 -7.16 -12.01 4.34
CA THR A 55 -6.54 -12.25 5.63
C THR A 55 -6.46 -10.92 6.38
N ASP A 56 -6.08 -10.99 7.65
CA ASP A 56 -5.86 -9.78 8.44
C ASP A 56 -4.44 -9.21 8.25
N HIS A 57 -3.71 -9.73 7.29
CA HIS A 57 -2.36 -9.27 7.03
C HIS A 57 -2.37 -7.88 6.41
N VAL A 58 -1.43 -7.06 6.87
CA VAL A 58 -1.23 -5.71 6.36
C VAL A 58 0.08 -5.68 5.58
N ALA A 59 0.06 -5.05 4.42
CA ALA A 59 1.24 -4.88 3.59
C ALA A 59 1.52 -3.40 3.38
N LEU A 60 2.79 -3.06 3.16
CA LEU A 60 3.22 -1.70 2.85
C LEU A 60 3.77 -1.69 1.43
N HIS A 61 3.18 -0.86 0.57
CA HIS A 61 3.61 -0.76 -0.83
C HIS A 61 3.53 0.68 -1.30
N LYS A 62 4.38 1.00 -2.27
CA LYS A 62 4.34 2.27 -2.98
C LYS A 62 3.32 2.20 -4.11
N ALA A 63 2.86 3.37 -4.58
CA ALA A 63 1.86 3.44 -5.64
C ALA A 63 2.28 2.71 -6.91
N ALA A 64 3.58 2.70 -7.22
CA ALA A 64 4.08 2.06 -8.43
C ALA A 64 3.79 0.56 -8.49
N VAL A 65 3.64 -0.07 -7.32
CA VAL A 65 3.37 -1.51 -7.20
C VAL A 65 1.89 -1.81 -7.23
N LEU A 66 1.06 -0.83 -6.96
CA LEU A 66 -0.38 -1.01 -6.78
C LEU A 66 -1.15 -0.71 -8.05
N ARG A 67 -2.26 -1.42 -8.23
CA ARG A 67 -3.23 -1.18 -9.30
C ARG A 67 -4.59 -0.92 -8.68
N ARG A 68 -5.28 0.09 -9.18
CA ARG A 68 -6.61 0.41 -8.69
C ARG A 68 -7.61 -0.62 -9.21
N LEU A 69 -8.48 -1.08 -8.32
CA LEU A 69 -9.60 -1.95 -8.66
C LEU A 69 -10.88 -1.12 -8.78
N GLY A 70 -11.59 -1.37 -9.82
CA GLY A 70 -12.82 -0.66 -10.09
C GLY A 70 -12.57 0.63 -10.83
#